data_04d01d619aa4036bac06db4f68126fe9
#
_entry.id   04d01d619aa4036bac06db4f68126fe9
#
_cell.length_a   1.000
_cell.length_b   1.000
_cell.length_c   1.000
_cell.angle_alpha   90.00
_cell.angle_beta   90.00
_cell.angle_gamma   90.00
#
_symmetry.space_group_name_H-M   'P 1'
#
loop_
_entity.id
_entity.type
_entity.pdbx_description
1 polymer ?
#
loop_
_entity_poly.entity_id
_entity_poly.type
_entity_poly.pdbx_seq_one_letter_code
_entity_poly.pdbx_strand_id
1 'polypeptide(L)'
;MARPQSPDYDKRRDAILAAAARLYGKRGFQGTSVADLAKACRTSKSLIYHYFPSKDDTLHAVMAAHLDALVDAADEAMQTGSAEERLRALTLSFMRLYVGARDSHKVLLNELENLPDRQRVEVVAKQRRIIAVVETLIRDIRPDLNPITLPLTMLFFGMINWTHTWLRPEGRMSAEKLADMAVDLMLHGLGSVRAD
;
A
#
# COMPACT_ATOMS: atom_id res chain seq x y z
N MET A 1 -0.16 -13.10 30.45
CA MET A 1 0.98 -13.09 29.54
C MET A 1 0.65 -13.96 28.35
N ALA A 2 0.53 -13.40 27.15
CA ALA A 2 0.29 -14.16 25.92
C ALA A 2 1.56 -14.99 25.60
N ARG A 3 1.37 -16.29 25.33
CA ARG A 3 2.43 -17.21 24.94
C ARG A 3 3.04 -16.70 23.61
N PRO A 4 4.36 -16.57 23.46
CA PRO A 4 4.94 -16.15 22.19
C PRO A 4 4.49 -17.14 21.09
N GLN A 5 3.95 -16.60 20.02
CA GLN A 5 3.54 -17.38 18.85
C GLN A 5 4.78 -18.03 18.23
N SER A 6 4.67 -19.30 17.80
CA SER A 6 5.84 -20.00 17.26
C SER A 6 6.18 -19.44 15.87
N PRO A 7 7.47 -19.46 15.46
CA PRO A 7 7.90 -19.04 14.11
C PRO A 7 7.14 -19.75 12.97
N ASP A 8 6.64 -20.95 13.20
CA ASP A 8 5.80 -21.70 12.27
C ASP A 8 4.38 -21.11 12.12
N TYR A 9 3.86 -20.47 13.18
CA TYR A 9 2.57 -19.82 13.15
C TYR A 9 2.62 -18.60 12.21
N ASP A 10 3.62 -17.75 12.37
CA ASP A 10 3.78 -16.52 11.58
C ASP A 10 4.03 -16.87 10.09
N LYS A 11 4.91 -17.83 9.80
CA LYS A 11 5.15 -18.29 8.43
C LYS A 11 3.88 -18.80 7.74
N ARG A 12 3.04 -19.53 8.46
CA ARG A 12 1.77 -20.02 7.90
C ARG A 12 0.76 -18.92 7.69
N ARG A 13 0.68 -17.98 8.64
CA ARG A 13 -0.17 -16.80 8.54
C ARG A 13 0.20 -15.99 7.30
N ASP A 14 1.48 -15.72 7.10
CA ASP A 14 1.99 -14.97 5.95
C ASP A 14 1.74 -15.72 4.62
N ALA A 15 1.91 -17.02 4.60
CA ALA A 15 1.58 -17.84 3.43
C ALA A 15 0.09 -17.77 3.06
N ILE A 16 -0.81 -17.73 4.05
CA ILE A 16 -2.26 -17.55 3.83
C ILE A 16 -2.52 -16.14 3.28
N LEU A 17 -1.90 -15.10 3.84
CA LEU A 17 -2.06 -13.72 3.36
C LEU A 17 -1.56 -13.55 1.92
N ALA A 18 -0.41 -14.12 1.58
CA ALA A 18 0.11 -14.10 0.21
C ALA A 18 -0.81 -14.82 -0.79
N ALA A 19 -1.39 -15.96 -0.38
CA ALA A 19 -2.37 -16.68 -1.19
C ALA A 19 -3.68 -15.88 -1.35
N ALA A 20 -4.15 -15.23 -0.29
CA ALA A 20 -5.34 -14.39 -0.28
C ALA A 20 -5.14 -13.17 -1.20
N ALA A 21 -4.04 -12.44 -1.05
CA ALA A 21 -3.70 -11.30 -1.89
C ALA A 21 -3.72 -11.67 -3.38
N ARG A 22 -3.07 -12.78 -3.73
CA ARG A 22 -3.03 -13.29 -5.12
C ARG A 22 -4.42 -13.65 -5.64
N LEU A 23 -5.25 -14.33 -4.86
CA LEU A 23 -6.60 -14.73 -5.29
C LEU A 23 -7.53 -13.53 -5.38
N TYR A 24 -7.54 -12.66 -4.39
CA TYR A 24 -8.35 -11.43 -4.38
C TYR A 24 -7.91 -10.48 -5.49
N GLY A 25 -6.61 -10.29 -5.70
CA GLY A 25 -6.08 -9.47 -6.79
C GLY A 25 -6.41 -10.01 -8.19
N LYS A 26 -6.58 -11.33 -8.34
CA LYS A 26 -6.88 -11.98 -9.64
C LYS A 26 -8.37 -12.13 -9.92
N ARG A 27 -9.19 -12.49 -8.92
CA ARG A 27 -10.61 -12.88 -9.08
C ARG A 27 -11.57 -11.94 -8.36
N GLY A 28 -11.05 -10.96 -7.64
CA GLY A 28 -11.80 -10.13 -6.72
C GLY A 28 -12.12 -10.86 -5.40
N PHE A 29 -12.48 -10.07 -4.39
CA PHE A 29 -12.87 -10.60 -3.09
C PHE A 29 -14.12 -11.46 -3.21
N GLN A 30 -15.18 -10.97 -3.87
CA GLN A 30 -16.44 -11.70 -4.01
C GLN A 30 -16.27 -13.00 -4.82
N GLY A 31 -15.39 -13.01 -5.82
CA GLY A 31 -15.11 -14.17 -6.68
C GLY A 31 -14.19 -15.22 -6.04
N THR A 32 -13.80 -15.07 -4.77
CA THR A 32 -12.89 -16.00 -4.06
C THR A 32 -13.56 -16.53 -2.80
N SER A 33 -13.58 -17.85 -2.63
CA SER A 33 -14.13 -18.52 -1.43
C SER A 33 -13.01 -18.92 -0.46
N VAL A 34 -13.37 -19.17 0.83
CA VAL A 34 -12.43 -19.75 1.79
C VAL A 34 -11.97 -21.15 1.37
N ALA A 35 -12.77 -21.88 0.57
CA ALA A 35 -12.36 -23.15 -0.02
C ALA A 35 -11.21 -22.98 -1.04
N ASP A 36 -11.25 -21.89 -1.83
CA ASP A 36 -10.17 -21.56 -2.77
C ASP A 36 -8.88 -21.21 -2.04
N LEU A 37 -8.97 -20.46 -0.93
CA LEU A 37 -7.83 -20.15 -0.06
C LEU A 37 -7.24 -21.45 0.53
N ALA A 38 -8.07 -22.31 1.10
CA ALA A 38 -7.63 -23.58 1.66
C ALA A 38 -6.93 -24.46 0.61
N LYS A 39 -7.49 -24.56 -0.61
CA LYS A 39 -6.89 -25.27 -1.74
C LYS A 39 -5.55 -24.66 -2.14
N ALA A 40 -5.46 -23.32 -2.25
CA ALA A 40 -4.22 -22.63 -2.63
C ALA A 40 -3.11 -22.81 -1.59
N CYS A 41 -3.47 -22.87 -0.30
CA CYS A 41 -2.54 -23.11 0.81
C CYS A 41 -2.30 -24.62 1.09
N ARG A 42 -2.90 -25.53 0.34
CA ARG A 42 -2.84 -26.99 0.57
C ARG A 42 -3.22 -27.35 2.02
N THR A 43 -4.30 -26.79 2.52
CA THR A 43 -4.76 -26.94 3.89
C THR A 43 -6.28 -27.09 3.99
N SER A 44 -6.82 -27.24 5.21
CA SER A 44 -8.25 -27.30 5.45
C SER A 44 -8.88 -25.91 5.66
N LYS A 45 -10.18 -25.76 5.40
CA LYS A 45 -10.93 -24.55 5.76
C LYS A 45 -10.85 -24.26 7.26
N SER A 46 -10.88 -25.28 8.10
CA SER A 46 -10.76 -25.15 9.55
C SER A 46 -9.44 -24.48 9.95
N LEU A 47 -8.34 -24.82 9.27
CA LEU A 47 -7.06 -24.17 9.52
C LEU A 47 -7.08 -22.69 9.08
N ILE A 48 -7.70 -22.35 7.95
CA ILE A 48 -7.85 -20.95 7.54
C ILE A 48 -8.62 -20.17 8.62
N TYR A 49 -9.77 -20.69 9.11
CA TYR A 49 -10.55 -20.05 10.16
C TYR A 49 -9.84 -19.97 11.51
N HIS A 50 -8.86 -20.86 11.77
CA HIS A 50 -8.01 -20.76 12.97
C HIS A 50 -7.13 -19.50 12.95
N TYR A 51 -6.65 -19.07 11.76
CA TYR A 51 -5.83 -17.87 11.60
C TYR A 51 -6.67 -16.60 11.40
N PHE A 52 -7.76 -16.72 10.67
CA PHE A 52 -8.65 -15.61 10.30
C PHE A 52 -10.11 -16.03 10.49
N PRO A 53 -10.78 -15.52 11.52
CA PRO A 53 -12.15 -15.96 11.88
C PRO A 53 -13.18 -15.82 10.76
N SER A 54 -12.95 -14.90 9.82
CA SER A 54 -13.79 -14.68 8.65
C SER A 54 -12.99 -14.44 7.39
N LYS A 55 -13.66 -14.47 6.25
CA LYS A 55 -13.08 -14.04 4.97
C LYS A 55 -12.78 -12.54 4.98
N ASP A 56 -13.60 -11.74 5.65
CA ASP A 56 -13.41 -10.29 5.81
C ASP A 56 -12.16 -10.00 6.65
N ASP A 57 -11.90 -10.78 7.73
CA ASP A 57 -10.67 -10.67 8.51
C ASP A 57 -9.43 -10.98 7.68
N THR A 58 -9.54 -11.91 6.73
CA THR A 58 -8.43 -12.19 5.80
C THR A 58 -8.19 -11.02 4.86
N LEU A 59 -9.26 -10.39 4.32
CA LEU A 59 -9.16 -9.21 3.46
C LEU A 59 -8.54 -8.03 4.22
N HIS A 60 -9.07 -7.75 5.41
CA HIS A 60 -8.53 -6.72 6.30
C HIS A 60 -7.04 -6.94 6.59
N ALA A 61 -6.65 -8.16 6.93
CA ALA A 61 -5.25 -8.48 7.24
C ALA A 61 -4.30 -8.31 6.03
N VAL A 62 -4.76 -8.63 4.80
CA VAL A 62 -3.99 -8.35 3.57
C VAL A 62 -3.75 -6.86 3.39
N MET A 63 -4.80 -6.03 3.56
CA MET A 63 -4.70 -4.58 3.42
C MET A 63 -3.88 -3.97 4.54
N ALA A 64 -4.12 -4.39 5.78
CA ALA A 64 -3.43 -3.87 6.96
C ALA A 64 -1.92 -4.14 6.88
N ALA A 65 -1.50 -5.35 6.56
CA ALA A 65 -0.08 -5.71 6.45
C ALA A 65 0.63 -4.88 5.36
N HIS A 66 -0.03 -4.65 4.21
CA HIS A 66 0.55 -3.82 3.14
C HIS A 66 0.65 -2.35 3.56
N LEU A 67 -0.38 -1.82 4.22
CA LEU A 67 -0.37 -0.44 4.73
C LEU A 67 0.64 -0.25 5.87
N ASP A 68 0.84 -1.24 6.75
CA ASP A 68 1.85 -1.16 7.80
C ASP A 68 3.25 -0.99 7.19
N ALA A 69 3.58 -1.78 6.16
CA ALA A 69 4.84 -1.64 5.44
C ALA A 69 4.99 -0.25 4.77
N LEU A 70 3.90 0.33 4.24
CA LEU A 70 3.92 1.68 3.66
C LEU A 70 4.06 2.77 4.74
N VAL A 71 3.42 2.61 5.89
CA VAL A 71 3.56 3.52 7.04
C VAL A 71 4.99 3.49 7.57
N ASP A 72 5.56 2.29 7.76
CA ASP A 72 6.95 2.13 8.23
C ASP A 72 7.92 2.79 7.25
N ALA A 73 7.75 2.60 5.94
CA ALA A 73 8.57 3.24 4.92
C ALA A 73 8.41 4.78 4.91
N ALA A 74 7.20 5.29 5.19
CA ALA A 74 6.97 6.73 5.33
C ALA A 74 7.66 7.30 6.57
N ASP A 75 7.55 6.61 7.71
CA ASP A 75 8.20 7.01 8.96
C ASP A 75 9.74 6.99 8.82
N GLU A 76 10.31 6.00 8.13
CA GLU A 76 11.74 5.92 7.85
C GLU A 76 12.21 7.07 6.95
N ALA A 77 11.49 7.37 5.88
CA ALA A 77 11.83 8.44 4.96
C ALA A 77 11.84 9.83 5.62
N MET A 78 11.09 10.02 6.72
CA MET A 78 11.02 11.29 7.45
C MET A 78 12.19 11.55 8.38
N GLN A 79 13.11 10.58 8.59
CA GLN A 79 14.16 10.67 9.60
C GLN A 79 15.28 11.66 9.24
N THR A 80 15.68 11.74 7.97
CA THR A 80 16.88 12.50 7.55
C THR A 80 16.68 13.15 6.18
N GLY A 81 17.43 14.24 5.96
CA GLY A 81 17.46 14.94 4.66
C GLY A 81 16.49 16.11 4.55
N SER A 82 16.58 16.83 3.44
CA SER A 82 15.65 17.89 3.04
C SER A 82 14.27 17.29 2.68
N ALA A 83 13.25 18.14 2.57
CA ALA A 83 11.90 17.70 2.18
C ALA A 83 11.90 17.03 0.79
N GLU A 84 12.70 17.51 -0.16
CA GLU A 84 12.84 16.90 -1.47
C GLU A 84 13.51 15.52 -1.41
N GLU A 85 14.59 15.38 -0.63
CA GLU A 85 15.28 14.10 -0.43
C GLU A 85 14.35 13.08 0.25
N ARG A 86 13.58 13.52 1.24
CA ARG A 86 12.56 12.69 1.92
C ARG A 86 11.46 12.23 0.96
N LEU A 87 10.95 13.13 0.12
CA LEU A 87 9.94 12.79 -0.90
C LEU A 87 10.49 11.74 -1.89
N ARG A 88 11.75 11.90 -2.30
CA ARG A 88 12.43 10.96 -3.19
C ARG A 88 12.62 9.59 -2.54
N ALA A 89 13.11 9.54 -1.30
CA ALA A 89 13.28 8.30 -0.53
C ALA A 89 11.96 7.57 -0.29
N LEU A 90 10.91 8.31 0.11
CA LEU A 90 9.55 7.80 0.30
C LEU A 90 9.00 7.20 -1.00
N THR A 91 9.09 7.94 -2.11
CA THR A 91 8.57 7.49 -3.41
C THR A 91 9.26 6.21 -3.87
N LEU A 92 10.59 6.15 -3.71
CA LEU A 92 11.37 4.96 -4.05
C LEU A 92 10.92 3.74 -3.21
N SER A 93 10.77 3.91 -1.90
CA SER A 93 10.32 2.85 -1.00
C SER A 93 8.91 2.38 -1.35
N PHE A 94 8.00 3.31 -1.65
CA PHE A 94 6.64 2.98 -2.07
C PHE A 94 6.63 2.21 -3.39
N MET A 95 7.38 2.65 -4.39
CA MET A 95 7.45 1.96 -5.68
C MET A 95 8.00 0.53 -5.55
N ARG A 96 8.99 0.32 -4.67
CA ARG A 96 9.52 -1.02 -4.36
C ARG A 96 8.47 -1.91 -3.70
N LEU A 97 7.72 -1.36 -2.74
CA LEU A 97 6.62 -2.07 -2.06
C LEU A 97 5.47 -2.39 -3.03
N TYR A 98 5.12 -1.46 -3.93
CA TYR A 98 4.06 -1.68 -4.93
C TYR A 98 4.41 -2.79 -5.92
N VAL A 99 5.67 -2.85 -6.36
CA VAL A 99 6.14 -3.92 -7.25
C VAL A 99 6.29 -5.24 -6.49
N GLY A 100 6.90 -5.21 -5.30
CA GLY A 100 7.15 -6.41 -4.48
C GLY A 100 5.89 -7.06 -3.92
N ALA A 101 4.86 -6.26 -3.62
CA ALA A 101 3.58 -6.72 -3.07
C ALA A 101 2.39 -6.34 -3.99
N ARG A 102 2.56 -6.47 -5.31
CA ARG A 102 1.62 -6.01 -6.33
C ARG A 102 0.17 -6.47 -6.10
N ASP A 103 -0.02 -7.73 -5.72
CA ASP A 103 -1.36 -8.27 -5.47
C ASP A 103 -2.00 -7.61 -4.24
N SER A 104 -1.26 -7.42 -3.15
CA SER A 104 -1.74 -6.73 -1.95
C SER A 104 -2.05 -5.26 -2.24
N HIS A 105 -1.21 -4.59 -3.02
CA HIS A 105 -1.46 -3.21 -3.44
C HIS A 105 -2.73 -3.08 -4.29
N LYS A 106 -2.92 -4.00 -5.26
CA LYS A 106 -4.14 -4.05 -6.06
C LYS A 106 -5.39 -4.31 -5.20
N VAL A 107 -5.30 -5.21 -4.23
CA VAL A 107 -6.40 -5.47 -3.28
C VAL A 107 -6.73 -4.22 -2.48
N LEU A 108 -5.73 -3.50 -1.96
CA LEU A 108 -5.93 -2.25 -1.23
C LEU A 108 -6.67 -1.20 -2.06
N LEU A 109 -6.33 -1.07 -3.34
CA LEU A 109 -6.93 -0.06 -4.21
C LEU A 109 -8.35 -0.40 -4.71
N ASN A 110 -8.68 -1.70 -4.82
CA ASN A 110 -9.92 -2.08 -5.51
C ASN A 110 -10.97 -2.77 -4.62
N GLU A 111 -10.60 -3.25 -3.42
CA GLU A 111 -11.48 -4.09 -2.61
C GLU A 111 -11.89 -3.44 -1.28
N LEU A 112 -11.56 -2.17 -1.06
CA LEU A 112 -11.81 -1.45 0.19
C LEU A 112 -13.29 -1.46 0.60
N GLU A 113 -14.19 -1.30 -0.37
CA GLU A 113 -15.64 -1.27 -0.14
C GLU A 113 -16.23 -2.63 0.29
N ASN A 114 -15.47 -3.71 0.14
CA ASN A 114 -15.86 -5.04 0.62
C ASN A 114 -15.57 -5.25 2.12
N LEU A 115 -14.86 -4.33 2.79
CA LEU A 115 -14.62 -4.41 4.23
C LEU A 115 -15.84 -3.97 5.03
N PRO A 116 -16.15 -4.65 6.15
CA PRO A 116 -17.05 -4.13 7.17
C PRO A 116 -16.61 -2.74 7.65
N ASP A 117 -17.57 -1.90 8.03
CA ASP A 117 -17.33 -0.48 8.36
C ASP A 117 -16.21 -0.28 9.39
N ARG A 118 -16.18 -1.08 10.46
CA ARG A 118 -15.15 -0.99 11.49
C ARG A 118 -13.74 -1.20 10.91
N GLN A 119 -13.55 -2.26 10.13
CA GLN A 119 -12.25 -2.59 9.52
C GLN A 119 -11.87 -1.57 8.44
N ARG A 120 -12.86 -1.08 7.68
CA ARG A 120 -12.66 -0.04 6.68
C ARG A 120 -12.15 1.26 7.31
N VAL A 121 -12.70 1.67 8.45
CA VAL A 121 -12.24 2.85 9.20
C VAL A 121 -10.76 2.72 9.59
N GLU A 122 -10.32 1.55 10.05
CA GLU A 122 -8.92 1.29 10.42
C GLU A 122 -7.99 1.42 9.21
N VAL A 123 -8.37 0.83 8.06
CA VAL A 123 -7.61 0.92 6.80
C VAL A 123 -7.52 2.37 6.31
N VAL A 124 -8.65 3.08 6.29
CA VAL A 124 -8.70 4.49 5.86
C VAL A 124 -7.88 5.39 6.77
N ALA A 125 -7.83 5.13 8.08
CA ALA A 125 -7.00 5.88 9.01
C ALA A 125 -5.50 5.78 8.66
N LYS A 126 -5.01 4.58 8.32
CA LYS A 126 -3.62 4.38 7.87
C LYS A 126 -3.35 5.07 6.53
N GLN A 127 -4.28 5.00 5.57
CA GLN A 127 -4.15 5.71 4.29
C GLN A 127 -4.05 7.24 4.52
N ARG A 128 -4.90 7.81 5.39
CA ARG A 128 -4.85 9.23 5.73
C ARG A 128 -3.52 9.64 6.36
N ARG A 129 -2.92 8.78 7.20
CA ARG A 129 -1.59 9.03 7.76
C ARG A 129 -0.53 9.17 6.66
N ILE A 130 -0.52 8.24 5.69
CA ILE A 130 0.40 8.28 4.56
C ILE A 130 0.19 9.53 3.70
N ILE A 131 -1.07 9.88 3.43
CA ILE A 131 -1.44 11.10 2.68
C ILE A 131 -0.91 12.34 3.42
N ALA A 132 -1.10 12.42 4.73
CA ALA A 132 -0.64 13.56 5.53
C ALA A 132 0.88 13.73 5.52
N VAL A 133 1.65 12.64 5.48
CA VAL A 133 3.12 12.70 5.34
C VAL A 133 3.51 13.34 4.03
N VAL A 134 2.93 12.88 2.90
CA VAL A 134 3.24 13.45 1.57
C VAL A 134 2.77 14.90 1.47
N GLU A 135 1.58 15.22 1.99
CA GLU A 135 1.08 16.61 2.04
C GLU A 135 2.02 17.53 2.81
N THR A 136 2.58 17.06 3.93
CA THR A 136 3.57 17.83 4.71
C THR A 136 4.83 18.06 3.90
N LEU A 137 5.36 17.04 3.21
CA LEU A 137 6.54 17.18 2.37
C LEU A 137 6.32 18.19 1.22
N ILE A 138 5.17 18.13 0.55
CA ILE A 138 4.83 19.10 -0.51
C ILE A 138 4.74 20.51 0.04
N ARG A 139 4.14 20.71 1.22
CA ARG A 139 4.06 22.00 1.91
C ARG A 139 5.44 22.54 2.27
N ASP A 140 6.33 21.68 2.77
CA ASP A 140 7.69 22.06 3.15
C ASP A 140 8.53 22.46 1.93
N ILE A 141 8.34 21.79 0.78
CA ILE A 141 9.01 22.10 -0.50
C ILE A 141 8.45 23.40 -1.08
N ARG A 142 7.12 23.61 -1.06
CA ARG A 142 6.42 24.74 -1.68
C ARG A 142 5.38 25.33 -0.72
N PRO A 143 5.82 26.12 0.28
CA PRO A 143 4.92 26.75 1.26
C PRO A 143 3.88 27.68 0.62
N ASP A 144 4.21 28.26 -0.51
CA ASP A 144 3.31 29.15 -1.28
C ASP A 144 2.09 28.41 -1.88
N LEU A 145 2.17 27.07 -2.02
CA LEU A 145 1.07 26.23 -2.51
C LEU A 145 0.21 25.63 -1.40
N ASN A 146 0.35 26.10 -0.16
CA ASN A 146 -0.38 25.54 0.99
C ASN A 146 -1.89 25.35 0.77
N PRO A 147 -2.64 26.26 0.10
CA PRO A 147 -4.08 26.07 -0.14
C PRO A 147 -4.43 24.87 -1.03
N ILE A 148 -3.47 24.37 -1.83
CA ILE A 148 -3.69 23.30 -2.79
C ILE A 148 -2.80 22.07 -2.56
N THR A 149 -2.15 21.95 -1.40
CA THR A 149 -1.26 20.81 -1.09
C THR A 149 -1.99 19.47 -1.15
N LEU A 150 -3.22 19.38 -0.65
CA LEU A 150 -4.01 18.15 -0.73
C LEU A 150 -4.33 17.71 -2.17
N PRO A 151 -4.85 18.56 -3.07
CA PRO A 151 -4.97 18.24 -4.49
C PRO A 151 -3.67 17.77 -5.13
N LEU A 152 -2.54 18.42 -4.86
CA LEU A 152 -1.22 18.03 -5.37
C LEU A 152 -0.79 16.64 -4.84
N THR A 153 -1.05 16.38 -3.56
CA THR A 153 -0.81 15.08 -2.94
C THR A 153 -1.65 13.99 -3.62
N MET A 154 -2.91 14.26 -3.93
CA MET A 154 -3.78 13.29 -4.62
C MET A 154 -3.34 13.06 -6.07
N LEU A 155 -2.86 14.08 -6.79
CA LEU A 155 -2.25 13.93 -8.11
C LEU A 155 -0.99 13.07 -8.04
N PHE A 156 -0.12 13.29 -7.05
CA PHE A 156 1.06 12.46 -6.83
C PHE A 156 0.69 10.99 -6.63
N PHE A 157 -0.27 10.69 -5.74
CA PHE A 157 -0.74 9.31 -5.56
C PHE A 157 -1.42 8.75 -6.81
N GLY A 158 -2.12 9.57 -7.59
CA GLY A 158 -2.67 9.17 -8.89
C GLY A 158 -1.59 8.67 -9.84
N MET A 159 -0.45 9.38 -9.91
CA MET A 159 0.69 8.95 -10.75
C MET A 159 1.28 7.61 -10.29
N ILE A 160 1.62 7.48 -9.01
CA ILE A 160 2.34 6.28 -8.54
C ILE A 160 1.42 5.08 -8.33
N ASN A 161 0.19 5.27 -7.84
CA ASN A 161 -0.75 4.17 -7.64
C ASN A 161 -1.18 3.52 -8.96
N TRP A 162 -1.36 4.29 -10.03
CA TRP A 162 -1.78 3.76 -11.34
C TRP A 162 -0.76 2.79 -11.95
N THR A 163 0.49 2.83 -11.49
CA THR A 163 1.57 1.97 -11.98
C THR A 163 1.29 0.48 -11.82
N HIS A 164 0.46 0.08 -10.84
CA HIS A 164 0.07 -1.31 -10.64
C HIS A 164 -0.64 -1.94 -11.85
N THR A 165 -1.21 -1.14 -12.75
CA THR A 165 -1.92 -1.62 -13.93
C THR A 165 -0.98 -2.04 -15.06
N TRP A 166 0.12 -1.32 -15.26
CA TRP A 166 0.98 -1.45 -16.43
C TRP A 166 2.46 -1.75 -16.13
N LEU A 167 3.00 -1.33 -14.96
CA LEU A 167 4.39 -1.60 -14.62
C LEU A 167 4.58 -3.10 -14.37
N ARG A 168 5.57 -3.67 -15.07
CA ARG A 168 5.92 -5.09 -14.95
C ARG A 168 7.30 -5.22 -14.34
N PRO A 169 7.51 -6.15 -13.34
CA PRO A 169 8.81 -6.34 -12.70
C PRO A 169 9.96 -6.66 -13.67
N GLU A 170 9.64 -7.40 -14.75
CA GLU A 170 10.60 -7.80 -15.78
C GLU A 170 10.63 -6.83 -16.99
N GLY A 171 9.96 -5.67 -16.87
CA GLY A 171 9.88 -4.65 -17.91
C GLY A 171 11.18 -3.84 -18.03
N ARG A 172 11.26 -3.01 -19.10
CA ARG A 172 12.40 -2.10 -19.30
C ARG A 172 12.45 -0.95 -18.29
N MET A 173 11.36 -0.71 -17.56
CA MET A 173 11.23 0.35 -16.56
C MET A 173 11.33 -0.27 -15.17
N SER A 174 12.34 0.11 -14.39
CA SER A 174 12.45 -0.31 -12.99
C SER A 174 11.61 0.58 -12.07
N ALA A 175 11.33 0.07 -10.86
CA ALA A 175 10.63 0.84 -9.82
C ALA A 175 11.43 2.11 -9.44
N GLU A 176 12.76 2.02 -9.38
CA GLU A 176 13.66 3.11 -9.06
C GLU A 176 13.58 4.22 -10.11
N LYS A 177 13.73 3.86 -11.37
CA LYS A 177 13.66 4.84 -12.46
C LYS A 177 12.31 5.52 -12.54
N LEU A 178 11.23 4.79 -12.28
CA LEU A 178 9.89 5.36 -12.27
C LEU A 178 9.66 6.26 -11.04
N ALA A 179 10.22 5.90 -9.89
CA ALA A 179 10.17 6.75 -8.69
C ALA A 179 10.86 8.09 -8.96
N ASP A 180 12.07 8.07 -9.52
CA ASP A 180 12.81 9.28 -9.88
C ASP A 180 12.02 10.14 -10.86
N MET A 181 11.48 9.54 -11.92
CA MET A 181 10.66 10.27 -12.90
C MET A 181 9.41 10.90 -12.27
N ALA A 182 8.71 10.19 -11.37
CA ALA A 182 7.52 10.71 -10.71
C ALA A 182 7.86 11.91 -9.82
N VAL A 183 8.97 11.84 -9.07
CA VAL A 183 9.42 12.95 -8.23
C VAL A 183 9.90 14.12 -9.07
N ASP A 184 10.68 13.88 -10.13
CA ASP A 184 11.17 14.96 -11.02
C ASP A 184 9.99 15.69 -11.69
N LEU A 185 8.98 14.96 -12.16
CA LEU A 185 7.75 15.56 -12.68
C LEU A 185 7.01 16.38 -11.62
N MET A 186 6.92 15.86 -10.40
CA MET A 186 6.27 16.57 -9.30
C MET A 186 7.01 17.85 -8.93
N LEU A 187 8.33 17.79 -8.77
CA LEU A 187 9.15 18.92 -8.37
C LEU A 187 9.24 19.99 -9.45
N HIS A 188 9.52 19.62 -10.68
CA HIS A 188 9.66 20.56 -11.79
C HIS A 188 8.31 21.08 -12.28
N GLY A 189 7.27 20.22 -12.27
CA GLY A 189 5.89 20.64 -12.57
C GLY A 189 5.34 21.63 -11.55
N LEU A 190 5.70 21.54 -10.26
CA LEU A 190 5.30 22.47 -9.21
C LEU A 190 5.72 23.92 -9.52
N GLY A 191 6.80 24.12 -10.29
CA GLY A 191 7.23 25.44 -10.73
C GLY A 191 6.22 26.19 -11.62
N SER A 192 5.30 25.47 -12.27
CA SER A 192 4.26 26.03 -13.13
C SER A 192 2.91 26.22 -12.43
N VAL A 193 2.71 25.65 -11.24
CA VAL A 193 1.45 25.74 -10.50
C VAL A 193 1.35 27.04 -9.74
N ARG A 194 0.19 27.69 -9.80
CA ARG A 194 -0.18 28.92 -9.06
C ARG A 194 -1.39 28.62 -8.18
N ALA A 195 -1.46 29.27 -7.03
CA ALA A 195 -2.56 29.17 -6.08
C ALA A 195 -3.47 30.41 -6.22
N ASP A 196 -4.06 30.61 -7.42
CA ASP A 196 -4.98 31.72 -7.66
C ASP A 196 -6.33 31.51 -6.96
#